data_a829e1975b13965c8a582a8d91cd5fae
#
_entry.id   a829e1975b13965c8a582a8d91cd5fae
#
_cell.length_a   1.000
_cell.length_b   1.000
_cell.length_c   1.000
_cell.angle_alpha   90.00
_cell.angle_beta   90.00
_cell.angle_gamma   90.00
#
_symmetry.space_group_name_H-M   'P 1'
#
loop_
_entity.id
_entity.type
_entity.pdbx_description
1 polymer ?
#
loop_
_entity_poly.entity_id
_entity_poly.type
_entity_poly.pdbx_seq_one_letter_code
_entity_poly.pdbx_strand_id
1 'polypeptide(L)'
;MKYDHIIIGAGSAGSILATRLSEDPNKSVLLLEAGPDYPEIDTLPEEVKYGYATGTEITTSEHNWQFTARGTDDAEILVPRGKVTGGSSAINGQIFLRGIPQDYDNWAEMGNDEWSYQQLVPYFNKVETDTTYQDDPGDFHGADGPIICHRFPRDTWLPATHAFEKAILDAGYPYCEDANAPGSTGVGPLPLNNPNGIRWSTAIGYLGLSRHRLNLTIRPDVSVKRILFDTTGNHPEATGVEVVSGEETFVIEGSEIILSAGAIASPQILMLSGIGNSSHLSEHGIPTIKHLEGVGQNLADHPMLYVTWITKPEVDLDAMKPRIQITLRYTAEGSDLENDMIVYCVAATGDRPERG
;
A
#
# COMPACT_ATOMS: atom_id res chain seq x y z
N MET A 1 5.23 -25.58 -18.40
CA MET A 1 4.11 -25.77 -17.41
C MET A 1 3.24 -24.53 -17.51
N LYS A 2 1.94 -24.69 -17.67
CA LYS A 2 0.99 -23.58 -17.76
C LYS A 2 0.30 -23.45 -16.40
N TYR A 3 0.33 -22.22 -15.82
CA TYR A 3 -0.37 -21.92 -14.57
C TYR A 3 -1.84 -21.55 -14.82
N ASP A 4 -2.73 -21.84 -13.88
CA ASP A 4 -4.10 -21.33 -13.94
C ASP A 4 -4.11 -19.81 -13.74
N HIS A 5 -3.37 -19.30 -12.73
CA HIS A 5 -3.25 -17.89 -12.45
C HIS A 5 -1.78 -17.46 -12.39
N ILE A 6 -1.43 -16.38 -13.11
CA ILE A 6 -0.16 -15.66 -12.94
C ILE A 6 -0.47 -14.27 -12.39
N ILE A 7 0.07 -13.96 -11.23
CA ILE A 7 -0.10 -12.67 -10.54
C ILE A 7 1.19 -11.89 -10.67
N ILE A 8 1.12 -10.70 -11.24
CA ILE A 8 2.26 -9.82 -11.49
C ILE A 8 2.34 -8.77 -10.38
N GLY A 9 3.37 -8.87 -9.53
CA GLY A 9 3.62 -8.01 -8.39
C GLY A 9 3.07 -8.60 -7.07
N ALA A 10 3.97 -8.90 -6.14
CA ALA A 10 3.65 -9.40 -4.80
C ALA A 10 3.43 -8.27 -3.78
N GLY A 11 2.85 -7.17 -4.20
CA GLY A 11 2.44 -6.06 -3.33
C GLY A 11 1.17 -6.37 -2.55
N SER A 12 0.54 -5.33 -1.98
CA SER A 12 -0.67 -5.48 -1.14
C SER A 12 -1.77 -6.28 -1.83
N ALA A 13 -2.12 -5.95 -3.08
CA ALA A 13 -3.17 -6.65 -3.81
C ALA A 13 -2.74 -8.07 -4.22
N GLY A 14 -1.55 -8.22 -4.82
CA GLY A 14 -1.09 -9.51 -5.34
C GLY A 14 -0.89 -10.57 -4.27
N SER A 15 -0.38 -10.19 -3.09
CA SER A 15 -0.24 -11.10 -1.94
C SER A 15 -1.60 -11.63 -1.45
N ILE A 16 -2.61 -10.75 -1.39
CA ILE A 16 -3.97 -11.14 -1.02
C ILE A 16 -4.56 -12.10 -2.06
N LEU A 17 -4.46 -11.73 -3.34
CA LEU A 17 -4.98 -12.55 -4.43
C LEU A 17 -4.30 -13.93 -4.48
N ALA A 18 -2.98 -13.99 -4.34
CA ALA A 18 -2.23 -15.24 -4.31
C ALA A 18 -2.70 -16.15 -3.16
N THR A 19 -2.90 -15.55 -1.97
CA THR A 19 -3.40 -16.28 -0.81
C THR A 19 -4.81 -16.80 -1.03
N ARG A 20 -5.73 -15.99 -1.58
CA ARG A 20 -7.13 -16.38 -1.75
C ARG A 20 -7.32 -17.34 -2.92
N LEU A 21 -6.70 -17.12 -4.07
CA LEU A 21 -6.82 -18.01 -5.22
C LEU A 21 -6.21 -19.38 -4.98
N SER A 22 -5.16 -19.47 -4.15
CA SER A 22 -4.57 -20.76 -3.77
C SER A 22 -5.36 -21.54 -2.70
N GLU A 23 -6.48 -21.01 -2.21
CA GLU A 23 -7.43 -21.77 -1.37
C GLU A 23 -8.07 -22.93 -2.12
N ASP A 24 -8.24 -22.82 -3.45
CA ASP A 24 -8.61 -23.95 -4.30
C ASP A 24 -7.36 -24.78 -4.64
N PRO A 25 -7.20 -25.99 -4.08
CA PRO A 25 -6.01 -26.82 -4.30
C PRO A 25 -5.88 -27.33 -5.75
N ASN A 26 -6.93 -27.23 -6.57
CA ASN A 26 -6.92 -27.62 -7.98
C ASN A 26 -6.45 -26.52 -8.91
N LYS A 27 -6.19 -25.30 -8.38
CA LYS A 27 -5.69 -24.15 -9.14
C LYS A 27 -4.22 -23.92 -8.83
N SER A 28 -3.41 -23.91 -9.87
CA SER A 28 -2.00 -23.54 -9.76
C SER A 28 -1.83 -22.01 -9.83
N VAL A 29 -1.22 -21.43 -8.81
CA VAL A 29 -1.02 -19.98 -8.68
C VAL A 29 0.48 -19.66 -8.70
N LEU A 30 0.87 -18.76 -9.59
CA LEU A 30 2.22 -18.20 -9.63
C LEU A 30 2.17 -16.71 -9.26
N LEU A 31 2.93 -16.33 -8.23
CA LEU A 31 3.13 -14.95 -7.83
C LEU A 31 4.55 -14.51 -8.19
N LEU A 32 4.67 -13.46 -9.02
CA LEU A 32 5.93 -12.90 -9.49
C LEU A 32 6.23 -11.58 -8.77
N GLU A 33 7.45 -11.42 -8.31
CA GLU A 33 7.92 -10.18 -7.67
C GLU A 33 9.30 -9.79 -8.22
N ALA A 34 9.47 -8.51 -8.51
CA ALA A 34 10.72 -7.98 -9.04
C ALA A 34 11.84 -7.84 -7.99
N GLY A 35 11.47 -7.70 -6.73
CA GLY A 35 12.39 -7.60 -5.59
C GLY A 35 12.57 -8.92 -4.86
N PRO A 36 13.40 -8.92 -3.82
CA PRO A 36 13.68 -10.10 -2.99
C PRO A 36 12.48 -10.51 -2.13
N ASP A 37 12.56 -11.72 -1.60
CA ASP A 37 11.61 -12.30 -0.66
C ASP A 37 12.30 -12.71 0.64
N TYR A 38 11.64 -12.43 1.76
CA TYR A 38 12.08 -12.80 3.10
C TYR A 38 10.97 -13.58 3.81
N PRO A 39 10.95 -14.92 3.68
CA PRO A 39 9.88 -15.75 4.22
C PRO A 39 9.74 -15.70 5.73
N GLU A 40 10.85 -15.51 6.43
CA GLU A 40 10.93 -15.56 7.90
C GLU A 40 11.08 -14.15 8.48
N ILE A 41 10.27 -13.82 9.49
CA ILE A 41 10.30 -12.49 10.15
C ILE A 41 11.69 -12.15 10.70
N ASP A 42 12.44 -13.16 11.17
CA ASP A 42 13.75 -12.95 11.75
C ASP A 42 14.82 -12.59 10.70
N THR A 43 14.59 -12.90 9.44
CA THR A 43 15.51 -12.60 8.32
C THR A 43 15.17 -11.30 7.60
N LEU A 44 14.09 -10.62 7.99
CA LEU A 44 13.73 -9.32 7.40
C LEU A 44 14.83 -8.27 7.66
N PRO A 45 15.28 -7.54 6.63
CA PRO A 45 16.12 -6.36 6.83
C PRO A 45 15.47 -5.34 7.76
N GLU A 46 16.27 -4.62 8.55
CA GLU A 46 15.74 -3.68 9.56
C GLU A 46 14.81 -2.62 8.97
N GLU A 47 15.15 -2.06 7.82
CA GLU A 47 14.34 -1.03 7.14
C GLU A 47 13.01 -1.59 6.61
N VAL A 48 12.92 -2.89 6.36
CA VAL A 48 11.66 -3.57 6.00
C VAL A 48 10.90 -3.97 7.26
N LYS A 49 11.61 -4.43 8.28
CA LYS A 49 11.04 -4.99 9.50
C LYS A 49 10.44 -3.95 10.43
N TYR A 50 11.15 -2.84 10.67
CA TYR A 50 10.79 -1.92 11.75
C TYR A 50 10.21 -0.59 11.27
N GLY A 51 9.25 -0.09 12.04
CA GLY A 51 8.53 1.13 11.75
C GLY A 51 9.34 2.41 11.87
N TYR A 52 10.43 2.41 12.63
CA TYR A 52 11.34 3.55 12.72
C TYR A 52 12.18 3.75 11.46
N ALA A 53 12.36 2.70 10.66
CA ALA A 53 13.13 2.74 9.41
C ALA A 53 12.36 3.37 8.23
N THR A 54 11.27 4.09 8.50
CA THR A 54 10.59 4.88 7.48
C THR A 54 11.29 6.21 7.25
N GLY A 55 11.39 6.65 6.01
CA GLY A 55 12.03 7.91 5.65
C GLY A 55 13.31 7.71 4.86
N THR A 56 14.43 8.25 5.31
CA THR A 56 15.68 8.27 4.51
C THR A 56 16.20 6.86 4.22
N GLU A 57 16.10 5.95 5.17
CA GLU A 57 16.57 4.56 5.03
C GLU A 57 15.84 3.84 3.89
N ILE A 58 14.53 4.05 3.80
CA ILE A 58 13.71 3.46 2.71
C ILE A 58 13.96 4.14 1.38
N THR A 59 14.14 5.45 1.35
CA THR A 59 14.35 6.17 0.08
C THR A 59 15.65 5.80 -0.63
N THR A 60 16.66 5.34 0.12
CA THR A 60 17.96 4.91 -0.42
C THR A 60 18.13 3.40 -0.49
N SER A 61 17.18 2.62 0.05
CA SER A 61 17.20 1.16 0.10
C SER A 61 17.04 0.51 -1.27
N GLU A 62 17.63 -0.66 -1.46
CA GLU A 62 17.40 -1.53 -2.62
C GLU A 62 15.96 -2.10 -2.69
N HIS A 63 15.24 -2.07 -1.55
CA HIS A 63 13.84 -2.47 -1.46
C HIS A 63 12.87 -1.39 -1.97
N ASN A 64 13.39 -0.33 -2.58
CA ASN A 64 12.63 0.76 -3.18
C ASN A 64 12.96 0.87 -4.68
N TRP A 65 11.92 1.02 -5.51
CA TRP A 65 12.09 1.27 -6.95
C TRP A 65 12.80 2.57 -7.30
N GLN A 66 12.88 3.50 -6.33
CA GLN A 66 13.51 4.82 -6.49
C GLN A 66 12.90 5.64 -7.64
N PHE A 67 11.59 5.52 -7.85
CA PHE A 67 10.90 6.37 -8.82
C PHE A 67 11.00 7.83 -8.44
N THR A 68 11.09 8.67 -9.45
CA THR A 68 10.98 10.12 -9.33
C THR A 68 9.80 10.62 -10.15
N ALA A 69 9.21 11.73 -9.72
CA ALA A 69 8.15 12.40 -10.45
C ALA A 69 8.41 13.90 -10.47
N ARG A 70 7.95 14.55 -11.53
CA ARG A 70 7.97 16.01 -11.60
C ARG A 70 6.81 16.56 -10.75
N GLY A 71 7.13 17.13 -9.59
CA GLY A 71 6.15 17.75 -8.70
C GLY A 71 5.72 19.15 -9.18
N THR A 72 6.68 19.91 -9.71
CA THR A 72 6.51 21.21 -10.38
C THR A 72 7.45 21.28 -11.58
N ASP A 73 7.41 22.38 -12.35
CA ASP A 73 8.32 22.55 -13.49
C ASP A 73 9.80 22.48 -13.08
N ASP A 74 10.12 22.89 -11.87
CA ASP A 74 11.48 23.01 -11.36
C ASP A 74 11.83 22.00 -10.24
N ALA A 75 10.88 21.14 -9.82
CA ALA A 75 11.09 20.23 -8.70
C ALA A 75 10.80 18.77 -9.07
N GLU A 76 11.84 17.95 -8.93
CA GLU A 76 11.72 16.48 -8.98
C GLU A 76 11.56 15.96 -7.55
N ILE A 77 10.57 15.11 -7.33
CA ILE A 77 10.27 14.47 -6.05
C ILE A 77 10.50 12.97 -6.10
N LEU A 78 10.97 12.39 -5.01
CA LEU A 78 11.03 10.94 -4.86
C LEU A 78 9.64 10.38 -4.60
N VAL A 79 9.32 9.27 -5.27
CA VAL A 79 8.06 8.52 -5.13
C VAL A 79 8.38 7.09 -4.69
N PRO A 80 8.64 6.86 -3.40
CA PRO A 80 9.01 5.54 -2.90
C PRO A 80 7.91 4.51 -3.14
N ARG A 81 8.28 3.38 -3.74
CA ARG A 81 7.41 2.21 -3.95
C ARG A 81 8.21 0.95 -3.67
N GLY A 82 7.63 0.01 -2.95
CA GLY A 82 8.32 -1.21 -2.55
C GLY A 82 8.71 -2.09 -3.73
N LYS A 83 9.97 -2.52 -3.74
CA LYS A 83 10.56 -3.53 -4.62
C LYS A 83 11.00 -4.71 -3.76
N VAL A 84 10.05 -5.40 -3.19
CA VAL A 84 10.21 -6.51 -2.25
C VAL A 84 8.88 -7.23 -2.12
N THR A 85 8.88 -8.50 -1.77
CA THR A 85 7.64 -9.22 -1.43
C THR A 85 6.89 -8.50 -0.31
N GLY A 86 5.60 -8.22 -0.52
CA GLY A 86 4.78 -7.30 0.26
C GLY A 86 4.64 -5.93 -0.38
N GLY A 87 5.49 -5.59 -1.37
CA GLY A 87 5.44 -4.32 -2.08
C GLY A 87 5.50 -3.11 -1.15
N SER A 88 4.71 -2.08 -1.44
CA SER A 88 4.68 -0.87 -0.60
C SER A 88 4.16 -1.10 0.81
N SER A 89 3.43 -2.19 1.09
CA SER A 89 3.06 -2.53 2.47
C SER A 89 4.26 -2.95 3.33
N ALA A 90 5.38 -3.36 2.69
CA ALA A 90 6.62 -3.73 3.37
C ALA A 90 7.55 -2.53 3.64
N ILE A 91 7.25 -1.34 3.10
CA ILE A 91 8.07 -0.13 3.29
C ILE A 91 7.29 1.12 3.74
N ASN A 92 5.98 1.03 3.91
CA ASN A 92 5.09 2.15 4.24
C ASN A 92 5.24 2.64 5.69
N GLY A 93 4.51 3.71 6.03
CA GLY A 93 4.44 4.28 7.38
C GLY A 93 3.54 3.52 8.36
N GLN A 94 3.04 2.34 8.01
CA GLN A 94 2.20 1.43 8.82
C GLN A 94 0.87 2.02 9.30
N ILE A 95 0.43 3.10 8.73
CA ILE A 95 -0.87 3.68 9.03
C ILE A 95 -1.95 2.78 8.44
N PHE A 96 -2.93 2.39 9.26
CA PHE A 96 -4.01 1.48 8.89
C PHE A 96 -5.38 2.16 8.98
N LEU A 97 -5.54 3.22 8.21
CA LEU A 97 -6.77 4.00 8.13
C LEU A 97 -7.67 3.52 6.99
N ARG A 98 -8.98 3.54 7.25
CA ARG A 98 -10.02 3.43 6.23
C ARG A 98 -10.35 4.80 5.67
N GLY A 99 -10.82 4.84 4.41
CA GLY A 99 -11.50 6.01 3.85
C GLY A 99 -12.79 6.31 4.61
N ILE A 100 -13.32 7.51 4.45
CA ILE A 100 -14.63 7.85 4.99
C ILE A 100 -15.75 7.18 4.15
N PRO A 101 -16.96 6.97 4.71
CA PRO A 101 -18.06 6.36 3.97
C PRO A 101 -18.32 7.00 2.61
N GLN A 102 -18.28 8.32 2.52
CA GLN A 102 -18.52 9.05 1.30
C GLN A 102 -17.56 8.72 0.16
N ASP A 103 -16.29 8.37 0.46
CA ASP A 103 -15.31 8.01 -0.57
C ASP A 103 -15.77 6.77 -1.36
N TYR A 104 -16.28 5.77 -0.65
CA TYR A 104 -16.76 4.52 -1.23
C TYR A 104 -18.14 4.66 -1.87
N ASP A 105 -19.03 5.42 -1.25
CA ASP A 105 -20.34 5.68 -1.79
C ASP A 105 -20.25 6.46 -3.12
N ASN A 106 -19.29 7.39 -3.25
CA ASN A 106 -18.93 8.03 -4.51
C ASN A 106 -18.47 7.02 -5.58
N TRP A 107 -17.73 5.99 -5.20
CA TRP A 107 -17.35 4.92 -6.15
C TRP A 107 -18.56 4.12 -6.62
N ALA A 108 -19.50 3.83 -5.73
CA ALA A 108 -20.75 3.16 -6.11
C ALA A 108 -21.59 4.04 -7.08
N GLU A 109 -21.69 5.34 -6.82
CA GLU A 109 -22.38 6.30 -7.70
C GLU A 109 -21.74 6.42 -9.09
N MET A 110 -20.43 6.15 -9.22
CA MET A 110 -19.71 6.09 -10.50
C MET A 110 -19.99 4.80 -11.30
N GLY A 111 -20.89 3.92 -10.84
CA GLY A 111 -21.27 2.67 -11.50
C GLY A 111 -20.55 1.43 -10.95
N ASN A 112 -19.95 1.53 -9.77
CA ASN A 112 -19.36 0.40 -9.07
C ASN A 112 -20.28 -0.03 -7.92
N ASP A 113 -21.47 -0.50 -8.24
CA ASP A 113 -22.59 -0.71 -7.32
C ASP A 113 -22.26 -1.54 -6.08
N GLU A 114 -21.28 -2.45 -6.16
CA GLU A 114 -20.83 -3.31 -5.04
C GLU A 114 -19.78 -2.66 -4.14
N TRP A 115 -19.42 -1.38 -4.38
CA TRP A 115 -18.33 -0.69 -3.69
C TRP A 115 -18.80 0.39 -2.72
N SER A 116 -20.09 0.40 -2.34
CA SER A 116 -20.55 1.29 -1.28
C SER A 116 -19.90 0.93 0.06
N TYR A 117 -19.78 1.92 0.96
CA TYR A 117 -19.15 1.70 2.27
C TYR A 117 -19.75 0.51 3.00
N GLN A 118 -21.08 0.44 3.06
CA GLN A 118 -21.78 -0.64 3.77
C GLN A 118 -21.49 -2.03 3.19
N GLN A 119 -21.33 -2.14 1.87
CA GLN A 119 -20.97 -3.39 1.21
C GLN A 119 -19.50 -3.76 1.44
N LEU A 120 -18.61 -2.78 1.68
CA LEU A 120 -17.20 -3.01 1.92
C LEU A 120 -16.85 -3.34 3.38
N VAL A 121 -17.67 -2.95 4.36
CA VAL A 121 -17.43 -3.21 5.80
C VAL A 121 -17.10 -4.69 6.07
N PRO A 122 -17.82 -5.71 5.55
CA PRO A 122 -17.46 -7.11 5.77
C PRO A 122 -16.07 -7.48 5.25
N TYR A 123 -15.61 -6.82 4.18
CA TYR A 123 -14.27 -7.04 3.63
C TYR A 123 -13.19 -6.35 4.46
N PHE A 124 -13.46 -5.15 5.00
CA PHE A 124 -12.55 -4.50 5.95
C PHE A 124 -12.36 -5.37 7.19
N ASN A 125 -13.45 -5.88 7.76
CA ASN A 125 -13.42 -6.76 8.91
C ASN A 125 -12.65 -8.07 8.61
N LYS A 126 -12.80 -8.62 7.40
CA LYS A 126 -12.07 -9.82 6.95
C LYS A 126 -10.56 -9.60 6.79
N VAL A 127 -10.11 -8.37 6.59
CA VAL A 127 -8.70 -8.03 6.43
C VAL A 127 -7.99 -7.93 7.77
N GLU A 128 -8.63 -7.41 8.81
CA GLU A 128 -7.97 -6.99 10.04
C GLU A 128 -8.25 -7.89 11.24
N THR A 129 -7.26 -7.93 12.12
CA THR A 129 -7.42 -8.24 13.54
C THR A 129 -7.10 -6.94 14.29
N ASP A 130 -8.12 -6.20 14.73
CA ASP A 130 -7.92 -5.01 15.54
C ASP A 130 -7.82 -5.39 17.02
N THR A 131 -6.61 -5.42 17.53
CA THR A 131 -6.36 -5.86 18.91
C THR A 131 -6.85 -4.87 19.98
N THR A 132 -7.17 -3.63 19.58
CA THR A 132 -7.77 -2.64 20.49
C THR A 132 -9.23 -2.96 20.76
N TYR A 133 -9.94 -3.50 19.77
CA TYR A 133 -11.38 -3.82 19.85
C TYR A 133 -11.66 -5.33 19.77
N GLN A 134 -10.66 -6.17 19.93
CA GLN A 134 -10.77 -7.62 19.74
C GLN A 134 -11.83 -8.29 20.63
N ASP A 135 -12.01 -7.79 21.86
CA ASP A 135 -12.99 -8.34 22.81
C ASP A 135 -14.44 -7.89 22.52
N ASP A 136 -14.61 -6.75 21.82
CA ASP A 136 -15.91 -6.24 21.38
C ASP A 136 -15.73 -5.47 20.04
N PRO A 137 -15.59 -6.19 18.92
CA PRO A 137 -15.30 -5.57 17.63
C PRO A 137 -16.51 -4.80 17.04
N GLY A 138 -17.70 -5.01 17.58
CA GLY A 138 -18.93 -4.44 17.02
C GLY A 138 -19.14 -4.81 15.56
N ASP A 139 -19.74 -3.89 14.78
CA ASP A 139 -20.01 -4.08 13.37
C ASP A 139 -18.86 -3.61 12.45
N PHE A 140 -17.88 -2.87 13.01
CA PHE A 140 -16.89 -2.14 12.21
C PHE A 140 -15.47 -2.68 12.30
N HIS A 141 -15.16 -3.59 13.21
CA HIS A 141 -13.82 -4.14 13.38
C HIS A 141 -13.78 -5.64 13.12
N GLY A 142 -12.61 -6.10 12.65
CA GLY A 142 -12.29 -7.51 12.51
C GLY A 142 -11.51 -8.04 13.70
N ALA A 143 -11.72 -9.32 14.04
CA ALA A 143 -11.05 -9.98 15.16
C ALA A 143 -10.16 -11.17 14.74
N ASP A 144 -10.18 -11.57 13.47
CA ASP A 144 -9.53 -12.80 12.96
C ASP A 144 -8.87 -12.63 11.58
N GLY A 145 -8.78 -11.39 11.09
CA GLY A 145 -8.14 -11.12 9.81
C GLY A 145 -6.61 -11.15 9.85
N PRO A 146 -5.95 -11.32 8.69
CA PRO A 146 -4.50 -11.53 8.62
C PRO A 146 -3.65 -10.31 9.01
N ILE A 147 -4.19 -9.10 8.90
CA ILE A 147 -3.44 -7.87 9.21
C ILE A 147 -3.75 -7.45 10.64
N ILE A 148 -2.73 -7.49 11.48
CA ILE A 148 -2.85 -7.06 12.87
C ILE A 148 -2.78 -5.55 12.93
N CYS A 149 -3.82 -4.95 13.49
CA CYS A 149 -3.95 -3.52 13.74
C CYS A 149 -4.05 -3.26 15.25
N HIS A 150 -3.48 -2.16 15.70
CA HIS A 150 -3.56 -1.73 17.09
C HIS A 150 -3.42 -0.22 17.20
N ARG A 151 -3.65 0.29 18.41
CA ARG A 151 -3.38 1.68 18.78
C ARG A 151 -2.44 1.69 19.98
N PHE A 152 -1.48 2.63 19.99
CA PHE A 152 -0.61 2.78 21.16
C PHE A 152 -1.39 3.33 22.35
N PRO A 153 -1.33 2.67 23.52
CA PRO A 153 -1.95 3.17 24.74
C PRO A 153 -1.45 4.59 25.06
N ARG A 154 -2.36 5.45 25.53
CA ARG A 154 -2.08 6.88 25.74
C ARG A 154 -0.92 7.14 26.70
N ASP A 155 -0.72 6.30 27.70
CA ASP A 155 0.39 6.36 28.66
C ASP A 155 1.76 6.05 28.06
N THR A 156 1.79 5.47 26.86
CA THR A 156 3.02 5.18 26.10
C THR A 156 3.37 6.25 25.05
N TRP A 157 2.54 7.27 24.94
CA TRP A 157 2.74 8.32 23.95
C TRP A 157 3.96 9.19 24.27
N LEU A 158 4.60 9.68 23.20
CA LEU A 158 5.69 10.62 23.31
C LEU A 158 5.21 12.00 23.81
N PRO A 159 6.06 12.77 24.48
CA PRO A 159 5.72 14.12 24.94
C PRO A 159 5.17 15.03 23.83
N ALA A 160 5.70 14.93 22.62
CA ALA A 160 5.21 15.68 21.46
C ALA A 160 3.77 15.28 21.06
N THR A 161 3.44 13.99 21.18
CA THR A 161 2.09 13.47 20.90
C THR A 161 1.07 14.03 21.89
N HIS A 162 1.39 14.06 23.20
CA HIS A 162 0.54 14.68 24.21
C HIS A 162 0.37 16.19 24.01
N ALA A 163 1.46 16.89 23.62
CA ALA A 163 1.39 18.31 23.33
C ALA A 163 0.50 18.62 22.12
N PHE A 164 0.58 17.79 21.07
CA PHE A 164 -0.27 17.89 19.90
C PHE A 164 -1.75 17.66 20.26
N GLU A 165 -2.07 16.56 20.96
CA GLU A 165 -3.44 16.29 21.44
C GLU A 165 -4.02 17.50 22.18
N LYS A 166 -3.26 17.97 23.19
CA LYS A 166 -3.70 19.11 23.99
C LYS A 166 -3.96 20.36 23.14
N ALA A 167 -3.05 20.69 22.24
CA ALA A 167 -3.18 21.88 21.40
C ALA A 167 -4.42 21.81 20.49
N ILE A 168 -4.73 20.65 19.95
CA ILE A 168 -5.89 20.43 19.08
C ILE A 168 -7.20 20.50 19.88
N LEU A 169 -7.25 19.88 21.08
CA LEU A 169 -8.41 19.98 21.97
C LEU A 169 -8.63 21.43 22.45
N ASP A 170 -7.56 22.16 22.82
CA ASP A 170 -7.63 23.57 23.19
C ASP A 170 -8.12 24.46 22.02
N ALA A 171 -7.85 24.05 20.78
CA ALA A 171 -8.35 24.72 19.58
C ALA A 171 -9.84 24.43 19.26
N GLY A 172 -10.48 23.55 20.07
CA GLY A 172 -11.91 23.25 19.99
C GLY A 172 -12.29 22.07 19.11
N TYR A 173 -11.32 21.30 18.59
CA TYR A 173 -11.62 20.05 17.91
C TYR A 173 -11.99 18.95 18.90
N PRO A 174 -12.92 18.05 18.56
CA PRO A 174 -13.31 16.95 19.45
C PRO A 174 -12.22 15.88 19.60
N TYR A 175 -12.32 15.11 20.67
CA TYR A 175 -11.56 13.86 20.79
C TYR A 175 -12.23 12.79 19.92
N CYS A 176 -11.41 12.04 19.18
CA CYS A 176 -11.82 10.92 18.34
C CYS A 176 -11.21 9.63 18.88
N GLU A 177 -12.03 8.77 19.47
CA GLU A 177 -11.55 7.51 20.05
C GLU A 177 -11.11 6.52 18.99
N ASP A 178 -11.84 6.45 17.88
CA ASP A 178 -11.57 5.57 16.77
C ASP A 178 -11.62 6.29 15.42
N ALA A 179 -10.45 6.45 14.80
CA ALA A 179 -10.32 7.07 13.49
C ALA A 179 -10.84 6.19 12.32
N ASN A 180 -11.14 4.90 12.56
CA ASN A 180 -11.72 3.99 11.56
C ASN A 180 -13.24 3.87 11.66
N ALA A 181 -13.86 4.43 12.71
CA ALA A 181 -15.31 4.47 12.81
C ALA A 181 -15.93 5.39 11.75
N PRO A 182 -17.13 5.07 11.21
CA PRO A 182 -17.83 5.95 10.29
C PRO A 182 -18.12 7.31 10.92
N GLY A 183 -17.91 8.39 10.16
CA GLY A 183 -18.14 9.76 10.63
C GLY A 183 -17.14 10.25 11.68
N SER A 184 -16.01 9.56 11.87
CA SER A 184 -14.98 9.93 12.84
C SER A 184 -14.32 11.26 12.47
N THR A 185 -14.42 12.24 13.36
CA THR A 185 -13.83 13.58 13.25
C THR A 185 -13.11 13.90 14.54
N GLY A 186 -11.94 14.56 14.48
CA GLY A 186 -11.22 15.01 15.66
C GLY A 186 -9.84 14.39 15.82
N VAL A 187 -9.25 14.60 17.01
CA VAL A 187 -7.90 14.16 17.35
C VAL A 187 -7.94 12.91 18.22
N GLY A 188 -7.16 11.91 17.88
CA GLY A 188 -7.13 10.66 18.66
C GLY A 188 -6.06 9.67 18.22
N PRO A 189 -6.03 8.48 18.85
CA PRO A 189 -5.03 7.46 18.56
C PRO A 189 -5.11 6.99 17.10
N LEU A 190 -3.94 6.85 16.49
CA LEU A 190 -3.83 6.38 15.12
C LEU A 190 -3.81 4.85 15.07
N PRO A 191 -4.68 4.20 14.29
CA PRO A 191 -4.57 2.78 14.03
C PRO A 191 -3.34 2.47 13.16
N LEU A 192 -2.54 1.50 13.60
CA LEU A 192 -1.28 1.12 13.00
C LEU A 192 -1.16 -0.40 12.85
N ASN A 193 -0.57 -0.87 11.75
CA ASN A 193 -0.28 -2.28 11.54
C ASN A 193 1.19 -2.62 11.85
N ASN A 194 1.61 -2.33 13.09
CA ASN A 194 2.97 -2.60 13.55
C ASN A 194 3.04 -3.24 14.95
N PRO A 195 2.41 -4.40 15.16
CA PRO A 195 2.45 -5.08 16.46
C PRO A 195 3.91 -5.32 16.88
N ASN A 196 4.24 -4.98 18.13
CA ASN A 196 5.59 -5.09 18.68
C ASN A 196 6.67 -4.32 17.86
N GLY A 197 6.27 -3.25 17.16
CA GLY A 197 7.16 -2.45 16.32
C GLY A 197 7.49 -3.08 14.96
N ILE A 198 6.97 -4.26 14.65
CA ILE A 198 7.20 -4.96 13.38
C ILE A 198 6.16 -4.51 12.36
N ARG A 199 6.60 -4.01 11.20
CA ARG A 199 5.72 -3.66 10.08
C ARG A 199 5.00 -4.91 9.57
N TRP A 200 3.70 -5.03 9.88
CA TRP A 200 2.89 -6.19 9.53
C TRP A 200 2.40 -6.08 8.09
N SER A 201 3.32 -6.34 7.15
CA SER A 201 3.05 -6.28 5.71
C SER A 201 2.15 -7.42 5.23
N THR A 202 1.65 -7.33 4.00
CA THR A 202 0.91 -8.43 3.38
C THR A 202 1.76 -9.67 3.11
N ALA A 203 3.09 -9.52 3.03
CA ALA A 203 4.01 -10.68 2.99
C ALA A 203 3.94 -11.49 4.30
N ILE A 204 3.86 -10.81 5.44
CA ILE A 204 3.74 -11.47 6.75
C ILE A 204 2.31 -11.96 6.96
N GLY A 205 1.33 -11.07 6.85
CA GLY A 205 -0.06 -11.36 7.19
C GLY A 205 -0.72 -12.37 6.24
N TYR A 206 -0.59 -12.17 4.93
CA TYR A 206 -1.25 -13.03 3.95
C TYR A 206 -0.37 -14.16 3.44
N LEU A 207 0.80 -13.86 2.89
CA LEU A 207 1.65 -14.91 2.32
C LEU A 207 2.19 -15.84 3.42
N GLY A 208 2.47 -15.34 4.62
CA GLY A 208 2.85 -16.17 5.76
C GLY A 208 1.86 -17.29 6.04
N LEU A 209 0.56 -17.06 5.81
CA LEU A 209 -0.50 -18.05 5.99
C LEU A 209 -0.61 -19.06 4.83
N SER A 210 -0.04 -18.78 3.66
CA SER A 210 -0.28 -19.56 2.43
C SER A 210 0.98 -20.15 1.79
N ARG A 211 2.20 -19.73 2.19
CA ARG A 211 3.47 -20.21 1.62
C ARG A 211 3.65 -21.73 1.63
N HIS A 212 3.03 -22.44 2.59
CA HIS A 212 3.09 -23.89 2.71
C HIS A 212 2.23 -24.64 1.67
N ARG A 213 1.38 -23.95 0.91
CA ARG A 213 0.49 -24.57 -0.06
C ARG A 213 1.26 -25.02 -1.29
N LEU A 214 1.07 -26.29 -1.68
CA LEU A 214 1.80 -26.89 -2.81
C LEU A 214 1.40 -26.32 -4.19
N ASN A 215 0.23 -25.70 -4.28
CA ASN A 215 -0.31 -25.11 -5.50
C ASN A 215 0.03 -23.60 -5.63
N LEU A 216 0.70 -23.00 -4.64
CA LEU A 216 1.21 -21.63 -4.68
C LEU A 216 2.72 -21.62 -4.89
N THR A 217 3.16 -20.95 -5.96
CA THR A 217 4.58 -20.70 -6.23
C THR A 217 4.84 -19.20 -6.13
N ILE A 218 5.75 -18.79 -5.24
CA ILE A 218 6.22 -17.41 -5.11
C ILE A 218 7.61 -17.34 -5.75
N ARG A 219 7.80 -16.45 -6.72
CA ARG A 219 9.07 -16.24 -7.39
C ARG A 219 9.54 -14.80 -7.25
N PRO A 220 10.43 -14.53 -6.31
CA PRO A 220 11.12 -13.23 -6.20
C PRO A 220 12.18 -13.07 -7.29
N ASP A 221 12.73 -11.88 -7.40
CA ASP A 221 13.79 -11.50 -8.34
C ASP A 221 13.45 -11.81 -9.81
N VAL A 222 12.15 -11.71 -10.14
CA VAL A 222 11.59 -11.90 -11.48
C VAL A 222 10.83 -10.66 -11.92
N SER A 223 11.38 -9.92 -12.85
CA SER A 223 10.74 -8.75 -13.44
C SER A 223 9.93 -9.12 -14.67
N VAL A 224 8.66 -8.76 -14.68
CA VAL A 224 7.79 -8.92 -15.85
C VAL A 224 8.04 -7.78 -16.83
N LYS A 225 8.41 -8.12 -18.06
CA LYS A 225 8.61 -7.16 -19.15
C LYS A 225 7.32 -6.77 -19.83
N ARG A 226 6.50 -7.77 -20.15
CA ARG A 226 5.23 -7.58 -20.85
C ARG A 226 4.32 -8.80 -20.71
N ILE A 227 3.06 -8.59 -20.94
CA ILE A 227 2.03 -9.63 -21.13
C ILE A 227 2.03 -10.04 -22.61
N LEU A 228 1.90 -11.34 -22.86
CA LEU A 228 1.81 -11.89 -24.21
C LEU A 228 0.36 -12.16 -24.56
N PHE A 229 -0.01 -11.81 -25.80
CA PHE A 229 -1.37 -11.97 -26.30
C PHE A 229 -1.41 -12.85 -27.54
N ASP A 230 -2.39 -13.74 -27.58
CA ASP A 230 -2.84 -14.33 -28.86
C ASP A 230 -3.83 -13.34 -29.51
N THR A 231 -3.50 -12.91 -30.71
CA THR A 231 -4.30 -11.96 -31.52
C THR A 231 -4.93 -12.60 -32.73
N THR A 232 -4.92 -13.93 -32.82
CA THR A 232 -5.50 -14.68 -33.96
C THR A 232 -7.01 -14.76 -33.92
N GLY A 233 -7.62 -14.61 -32.74
CA GLY A 233 -9.07 -14.60 -32.54
C GLY A 233 -9.71 -13.21 -32.79
N ASN A 234 -11.00 -13.11 -32.46
CA ASN A 234 -11.76 -11.87 -32.59
C ASN A 234 -11.37 -10.82 -31.52
N HIS A 235 -10.81 -11.26 -30.43
CA HIS A 235 -10.32 -10.43 -29.32
C HIS A 235 -8.95 -10.93 -28.89
N PRO A 236 -8.02 -10.03 -28.52
CA PRO A 236 -6.75 -10.44 -27.94
C PRO A 236 -6.97 -11.17 -26.61
N GLU A 237 -6.33 -12.34 -26.45
CA GLU A 237 -6.37 -13.13 -25.21
C GLU A 237 -4.97 -13.18 -24.60
N ALA A 238 -4.86 -12.88 -23.29
CA ALA A 238 -3.60 -13.02 -22.58
C ALA A 238 -3.24 -14.50 -22.41
N THR A 239 -2.02 -14.87 -22.81
CA THR A 239 -1.56 -16.28 -22.83
C THR A 239 -0.40 -16.55 -21.89
N GLY A 240 0.26 -15.51 -21.41
CA GLY A 240 1.41 -15.60 -20.51
C GLY A 240 2.13 -14.29 -20.36
N VAL A 241 3.32 -14.36 -19.80
CA VAL A 241 4.20 -13.21 -19.54
C VAL A 241 5.62 -13.48 -20.01
N GLU A 242 6.28 -12.46 -20.53
CA GLU A 242 7.72 -12.44 -20.75
C GLU A 242 8.39 -11.84 -19.51
N VAL A 243 9.33 -12.56 -18.94
CA VAL A 243 10.00 -12.20 -17.69
C VAL A 243 11.52 -12.21 -17.82
N VAL A 244 12.16 -11.48 -16.90
CA VAL A 244 13.62 -11.50 -16.72
C VAL A 244 13.93 -11.90 -15.28
N SER A 245 14.88 -12.83 -15.13
CA SER A 245 15.47 -13.20 -13.87
C SER A 245 16.99 -13.33 -14.04
N GLY A 246 17.75 -12.50 -13.34
CA GLY A 246 19.18 -12.33 -13.61
C GLY A 246 19.42 -11.89 -15.08
N GLU A 247 20.21 -12.68 -15.82
CA GLU A 247 20.50 -12.43 -17.23
C GLU A 247 19.56 -13.17 -18.22
N GLU A 248 18.66 -14.01 -17.69
CA GLU A 248 17.79 -14.83 -18.50
C GLU A 248 16.46 -14.15 -18.79
N THR A 249 16.02 -14.24 -20.06
CA THR A 249 14.67 -13.86 -20.48
C THR A 249 13.93 -15.10 -20.94
N PHE A 250 12.73 -15.33 -20.38
CA PHE A 250 11.92 -16.49 -20.73
C PHE A 250 10.43 -16.19 -20.63
N VAL A 251 9.62 -17.12 -21.14
CA VAL A 251 8.16 -17.01 -21.15
C VAL A 251 7.55 -17.98 -20.13
N ILE A 252 6.55 -17.49 -19.42
CA ILE A 252 5.69 -18.31 -18.54
C ILE A 252 4.28 -18.23 -19.07
N GLU A 253 3.68 -19.39 -19.35
CA GLU A 253 2.31 -19.49 -19.83
C GLU A 253 1.31 -19.53 -18.68
N GLY A 254 0.17 -18.85 -18.83
CA GLY A 254 -0.91 -18.81 -17.88
C GLY A 254 -2.27 -18.75 -18.56
N SER A 255 -3.31 -19.21 -17.85
CA SER A 255 -4.68 -19.12 -18.35
C SER A 255 -5.33 -17.78 -17.99
N GLU A 256 -4.96 -17.24 -16.85
CA GLU A 256 -5.41 -15.92 -16.36
C GLU A 256 -4.20 -15.12 -15.88
N ILE A 257 -4.07 -13.89 -16.36
CA ILE A 257 -2.99 -13.00 -16.00
C ILE A 257 -3.56 -11.84 -15.18
N ILE A 258 -3.12 -11.72 -13.93
CA ILE A 258 -3.59 -10.72 -12.98
C ILE A 258 -2.49 -9.69 -12.80
N LEU A 259 -2.78 -8.44 -13.15
CA LEU A 259 -1.83 -7.33 -13.05
C LEU A 259 -2.03 -6.57 -11.75
N SER A 260 -1.08 -6.69 -10.83
CA SER A 260 -1.07 -6.05 -9.50
C SER A 260 0.27 -5.37 -9.18
N ALA A 261 0.93 -4.82 -10.21
CA ALA A 261 2.26 -4.20 -10.11
C ALA A 261 2.25 -2.75 -9.59
N GLY A 262 1.12 -2.27 -9.06
CA GLY A 262 0.96 -0.92 -8.51
C GLY A 262 0.65 0.14 -9.57
N ALA A 263 0.36 1.36 -9.10
CA ALA A 263 -0.15 2.45 -9.93
C ALA A 263 0.83 2.94 -11.01
N ILE A 264 2.12 2.73 -10.83
CA ILE A 264 3.17 3.15 -11.79
C ILE A 264 3.52 2.01 -12.75
N ALA A 265 3.82 0.81 -12.23
CA ALA A 265 4.30 -0.27 -13.07
C ALA A 265 3.18 -1.00 -13.83
N SER A 266 1.94 -1.04 -13.32
CA SER A 266 0.83 -1.68 -14.04
C SER A 266 0.54 -1.02 -15.39
N PRO A 267 0.33 0.31 -15.49
CA PRO A 267 0.17 0.93 -16.81
C PRO A 267 1.43 0.83 -17.67
N GLN A 268 2.62 0.84 -17.09
CA GLN A 268 3.86 0.63 -17.86
C GLN A 268 3.88 -0.75 -18.51
N ILE A 269 3.54 -1.82 -17.77
CA ILE A 269 3.48 -3.18 -18.32
C ILE A 269 2.41 -3.28 -19.40
N LEU A 270 1.24 -2.65 -19.23
CA LEU A 270 0.22 -2.59 -20.28
C LEU A 270 0.74 -1.92 -21.53
N MET A 271 1.39 -0.76 -21.43
CA MET A 271 1.97 -0.05 -22.58
C MET A 271 3.06 -0.88 -23.28
N LEU A 272 3.97 -1.50 -22.52
CA LEU A 272 4.98 -2.41 -23.07
C LEU A 272 4.37 -3.65 -23.73
N SER A 273 3.15 -3.99 -23.40
CA SER A 273 2.37 -5.09 -23.98
C SER A 273 1.51 -4.66 -25.17
N GLY A 274 1.60 -3.40 -25.61
CA GLY A 274 0.83 -2.89 -26.75
C GLY A 274 -0.58 -2.39 -26.40
N ILE A 275 -0.86 -2.13 -25.12
CA ILE A 275 -2.14 -1.61 -24.66
C ILE A 275 -1.95 -0.20 -24.10
N GLY A 276 -2.52 0.82 -24.75
CA GLY A 276 -2.37 2.22 -24.36
C GLY A 276 -2.71 3.18 -25.50
N ASN A 277 -2.28 4.44 -25.37
CA ASN A 277 -2.42 5.43 -26.43
C ASN A 277 -1.55 5.05 -27.64
N SER A 278 -2.18 4.83 -28.80
CA SER A 278 -1.52 4.34 -30.01
C SER A 278 -0.41 5.27 -30.51
N SER A 279 -0.57 6.58 -30.40
CA SER A 279 0.45 7.54 -30.83
C SER A 279 1.69 7.42 -29.94
N HIS A 280 1.50 7.40 -28.63
CA HIS A 280 2.58 7.21 -27.67
C HIS A 280 3.30 5.87 -27.84
N LEU A 281 2.56 4.77 -28.01
CA LEU A 281 3.16 3.46 -28.27
C LEU A 281 4.00 3.46 -29.55
N SER A 282 3.50 4.11 -30.61
CA SER A 282 4.21 4.23 -31.89
C SER A 282 5.53 5.01 -31.78
N GLU A 283 5.59 6.06 -30.96
CA GLU A 283 6.81 6.84 -30.68
C GLU A 283 7.92 5.96 -30.07
N HIS A 284 7.53 4.92 -29.34
CA HIS A 284 8.44 3.94 -28.73
C HIS A 284 8.62 2.64 -29.54
N GLY A 285 8.07 2.58 -30.77
CA GLY A 285 8.18 1.42 -31.63
C GLY A 285 7.40 0.19 -31.12
N ILE A 286 6.40 0.39 -30.27
CA ILE A 286 5.58 -0.68 -29.69
C ILE A 286 4.32 -0.85 -30.57
N PRO A 287 4.09 -2.04 -31.15
CA PRO A 287 2.88 -2.31 -31.91
C PRO A 287 1.62 -2.22 -31.03
N THR A 288 0.63 -1.47 -31.47
CA THR A 288 -0.65 -1.35 -30.74
C THR A 288 -1.48 -2.60 -30.92
N ILE A 289 -1.78 -3.30 -29.82
CA ILE A 289 -2.77 -4.39 -29.73
C ILE A 289 -4.14 -3.81 -29.46
N LYS A 290 -4.23 -2.88 -28.49
CA LYS A 290 -5.48 -2.22 -28.10
C LYS A 290 -5.24 -0.75 -27.77
N HIS A 291 -5.91 0.14 -28.48
CA HIS A 291 -5.92 1.55 -28.12
C HIS A 291 -6.79 1.78 -26.88
N LEU A 292 -6.19 2.31 -25.81
CA LEU A 292 -6.84 2.73 -24.59
C LEU A 292 -6.20 4.04 -24.12
N GLU A 293 -6.90 5.15 -24.28
CA GLU A 293 -6.39 6.50 -24.00
C GLU A 293 -6.01 6.70 -22.53
N GLY A 294 -6.78 6.11 -21.61
CA GLY A 294 -6.62 6.30 -20.15
C GLY A 294 -5.45 5.57 -19.53
N VAL A 295 -4.78 4.65 -20.23
CA VAL A 295 -3.66 3.88 -19.65
C VAL A 295 -2.47 4.81 -19.42
N GLY A 296 -2.02 4.89 -18.17
CA GLY A 296 -0.92 5.76 -17.73
C GLY A 296 -1.31 7.24 -17.57
N GLN A 297 -2.60 7.57 -17.65
CA GLN A 297 -3.09 8.92 -17.47
C GLN A 297 -3.69 9.14 -16.07
N ASN A 298 -3.86 10.41 -15.70
CA ASN A 298 -4.54 10.84 -14.47
C ASN A 298 -3.94 10.27 -13.17
N LEU A 299 -2.61 10.10 -13.13
CA LEU A 299 -1.94 9.77 -11.89
C LEU A 299 -2.10 10.92 -10.90
N ALA A 300 -2.70 10.66 -9.76
CA ALA A 300 -2.84 11.59 -8.66
C ALA A 300 -2.29 10.97 -7.38
N ASP A 301 -1.72 11.80 -6.51
CA ASP A 301 -1.27 11.40 -5.18
C ASP A 301 -1.71 12.47 -4.16
N HIS A 302 -1.67 12.13 -2.87
CA HIS A 302 -2.06 13.04 -1.81
C HIS A 302 -1.09 14.23 -1.72
N PRO A 303 -1.58 15.48 -1.78
CA PRO A 303 -0.75 16.63 -1.47
C PRO A 303 -0.38 16.58 0.02
N MET A 304 0.92 16.69 0.32
CA MET A 304 1.42 16.64 1.68
C MET A 304 2.31 17.84 1.97
N LEU A 305 1.99 18.55 3.06
CA LEU A 305 2.78 19.67 3.57
C LEU A 305 3.41 19.29 4.90
N TYR A 306 4.67 19.67 5.07
CA TYR A 306 5.37 19.49 6.35
C TYR A 306 5.49 20.84 7.07
N VAL A 307 5.03 20.86 8.33
CA VAL A 307 5.34 21.92 9.27
C VAL A 307 6.32 21.34 10.28
N THR A 308 7.56 21.77 10.21
CA THR A 308 8.66 21.18 10.99
C THR A 308 9.03 22.08 12.16
N TRP A 309 9.20 21.50 13.33
CA TRP A 309 9.59 22.15 14.58
C TRP A 309 10.84 21.49 15.13
N ILE A 310 11.75 22.26 15.67
CA ILE A 310 12.90 21.75 16.42
C ILE A 310 12.50 21.71 17.88
N THR A 311 12.53 20.52 18.48
CA THR A 311 12.27 20.35 19.91
C THR A 311 13.40 20.96 20.75
N LYS A 312 13.07 21.36 21.97
CA LYS A 312 14.09 21.79 22.93
C LYS A 312 14.99 20.59 23.30
N PRO A 313 16.28 20.84 23.63
CA PRO A 313 17.25 19.76 23.90
C PRO A 313 16.85 18.79 25.01
N GLU A 314 16.03 19.27 25.98
CA GLU A 314 15.54 18.46 27.09
C GLU A 314 14.37 17.51 26.72
N VAL A 315 13.82 17.61 25.51
CA VAL A 315 12.77 16.71 25.03
C VAL A 315 13.40 15.48 24.41
N ASP A 316 13.35 14.38 25.12
CA ASP A 316 13.80 13.08 24.62
C ASP A 316 12.81 12.56 23.56
N LEU A 317 13.33 12.44 22.33
CA LEU A 317 12.66 11.77 21.23
C LEU A 317 13.33 10.42 21.05
N ASP A 318 12.89 9.40 21.80
CA ASP A 318 13.41 8.04 21.69
C ASP A 318 13.32 7.55 20.23
N ALA A 319 14.47 7.33 19.60
CA ALA A 319 14.57 6.93 18.19
C ALA A 319 13.91 5.58 17.90
N MET A 320 13.78 4.72 18.92
CA MET A 320 13.20 3.39 18.82
C MET A 320 11.69 3.37 19.05
N LYS A 321 11.10 4.49 19.48
CA LYS A 321 9.65 4.58 19.67
C LYS A 321 8.91 4.91 18.37
N PRO A 322 7.63 4.57 18.29
CA PRO A 322 6.80 4.87 17.13
C PRO A 322 6.80 6.36 16.82
N ARG A 323 7.11 6.70 15.57
CA ARG A 323 7.20 8.10 15.13
C ARG A 323 5.84 8.78 14.98
N ILE A 324 4.77 7.99 14.75
CA ILE A 324 3.41 8.49 14.56
C ILE A 324 2.48 7.70 15.48
N GLN A 325 1.77 8.38 16.37
CA GLN A 325 0.89 7.72 17.35
C GLN A 325 -0.51 8.33 17.37
N ILE A 326 -0.70 9.50 16.77
CA ILE A 326 -1.91 10.30 16.81
C ILE A 326 -2.21 10.93 15.47
N THR A 327 -3.47 11.16 15.19
CA THR A 327 -3.95 11.89 14.02
C THR A 327 -5.04 12.88 14.40
N LEU A 328 -5.17 13.93 13.61
CA LEU A 328 -6.36 14.79 13.55
C LEU A 328 -7.00 14.61 12.19
N ARG A 329 -8.30 14.34 12.14
CA ARG A 329 -9.12 14.38 10.94
C ARG A 329 -10.16 15.47 11.09
N TYR A 330 -10.31 16.34 10.09
CA TYR A 330 -11.27 17.45 10.15
C TYR A 330 -11.66 17.91 8.74
N THR A 331 -12.75 18.66 8.67
CA THR A 331 -13.18 19.33 7.44
C THR A 331 -12.55 20.71 7.34
N ALA A 332 -11.91 21.04 6.21
CA ALA A 332 -11.34 22.36 5.98
C ALA A 332 -12.44 23.42 5.94
N GLU A 333 -12.13 24.63 6.41
CA GLU A 333 -13.06 25.75 6.34
C GLU A 333 -13.47 26.05 4.89
N GLY A 334 -14.77 26.04 4.62
CA GLY A 334 -15.33 26.27 3.29
C GLY A 334 -15.29 25.05 2.36
N SER A 335 -14.90 23.87 2.84
CA SER A 335 -15.01 22.62 2.08
C SER A 335 -16.40 22.01 2.21
N ASP A 336 -16.91 21.48 1.08
CA ASP A 336 -18.15 20.68 1.05
C ASP A 336 -17.87 19.17 1.29
N LEU A 337 -16.58 18.78 1.41
CA LEU A 337 -16.16 17.41 1.63
C LEU A 337 -15.89 17.18 3.12
N GLU A 338 -16.64 16.27 3.73
CA GLU A 338 -16.43 15.90 5.14
C GLU A 338 -15.06 15.25 5.34
N ASN A 339 -14.35 15.66 6.41
CA ASN A 339 -13.08 15.06 6.80
C ASN A 339 -11.99 15.00 5.69
N ASP A 340 -11.96 16.01 4.83
CA ASP A 340 -11.01 16.13 3.72
C ASP A 340 -9.58 16.45 4.14
N MET A 341 -9.35 16.77 5.41
CA MET A 341 -8.05 17.08 5.96
C MET A 341 -7.60 16.07 7.02
N ILE A 342 -6.33 15.66 6.92
CA ILE A 342 -5.71 14.81 7.92
C ILE A 342 -4.34 15.38 8.33
N VAL A 343 -4.07 15.42 9.63
CA VAL A 343 -2.80 15.89 10.19
C VAL A 343 -2.19 14.81 11.09
N TYR A 344 -0.94 14.48 10.82
CA TYR A 344 -0.16 13.55 11.64
C TYR A 344 0.87 14.31 12.46
N CYS A 345 0.97 13.99 13.76
CA CYS A 345 2.10 14.39 14.57
C CYS A 345 3.23 13.36 14.39
N VAL A 346 4.30 13.77 13.71
CA VAL A 346 5.46 12.90 13.45
C VAL A 346 6.60 13.30 14.37
N ALA A 347 6.91 12.47 15.36
CA ALA A 347 8.11 12.63 16.17
C ALA A 347 9.29 11.95 15.46
N ALA A 348 10.23 12.73 14.96
CA ALA A 348 11.43 12.22 14.28
C ALA A 348 12.69 12.63 15.03
N THR A 349 13.64 11.67 15.18
CA THR A 349 14.98 11.91 15.66
C THR A 349 15.94 12.02 14.48
N GLY A 350 16.96 12.86 14.61
CA GLY A 350 18.04 13.02 13.63
C GLY A 350 17.93 14.27 12.75
N ASP A 351 19.07 14.64 12.19
CA ASP A 351 19.17 15.74 11.22
C ASP A 351 18.43 15.34 9.95
N ARG A 352 17.30 15.99 9.69
CA ARG A 352 16.71 15.91 8.35
C ARG A 352 17.55 16.80 7.44
N PRO A 353 18.06 16.31 6.31
CA PRO A 353 18.57 17.21 5.30
C PRO A 353 17.46 18.20 4.96
N GLU A 354 17.82 19.47 4.94
CA GLU A 354 16.92 20.55 4.53
C GLU A 354 16.32 20.17 3.18
N ARG A 355 15.02 19.86 3.20
CA ARG A 355 14.24 19.75 1.96
C ARG A 355 13.88 21.17 1.60
N GLY A 356 14.67 21.75 0.67
CA GLY A 356 14.36 23.01 0.05
C GLY A 356 13.07 22.98 -0.76
#